data_ff5bc1cd146dcdec7d886c429eab0cc7
#
_entry.id   ff5bc1cd146dcdec7d886c429eab0cc7
#
_cell.length_a   1.000
_cell.length_b   1.000
_cell.length_c   1.000
_cell.angle_alpha   90.00
_cell.angle_beta   90.00
_cell.angle_gamma   90.00
#
_symmetry.space_group_name_H-M   'P 1'
#
loop_
_entity.id
_entity.type
_entity.pdbx_description
1 polymer ?
#
loop_
_entity_poly.entity_id
_entity_poly.type
_entity_poly.pdbx_seq_one_letter_code
_entity_poly.pdbx_strand_id
1 'polypeptide(L)'
;MSQAIFFAHANGFPSASYSKLFRLLEPEYRIHCLQQHAHDPRFPVGDNWESLVDELIHHLQQLGQPVWGVGHSLGGVLHYHAALREPQLYRGLVLLDSPMLNQAECLAVRMAKRFALMDRITPAGRTLGRRELFSDRREARNYFAGKSLFRYFDPDCLDAYVEHALMPAGSQLRVRFDPAVEVSIYRTAPHAVPGRPQQLKLPLALVRGRHSRVVLPYHARQVKRLEQGEYLTSAGGHMFPLEHPQATVEILHSLLQRWGMRASQENS
;
A
#
# COMPACT_ATOMS: atom_id res chain seq x y z
N MET A 1 8.42 19.97 -15.78
CA MET A 1 9.07 18.90 -14.99
C MET A 1 8.09 17.76 -14.78
N SER A 2 8.51 16.50 -14.92
CA SER A 2 7.63 15.35 -14.67
C SER A 2 7.18 15.35 -13.22
N GLN A 3 5.89 15.11 -12.99
CA GLN A 3 5.33 15.07 -11.64
C GLN A 3 5.81 13.82 -10.89
N ALA A 4 6.10 13.95 -9.60
CA ALA A 4 6.60 12.84 -8.79
C ALA A 4 5.45 12.08 -8.12
N ILE A 5 5.50 10.76 -8.22
CA ILE A 5 4.70 9.83 -7.41
C ILE A 5 5.62 9.21 -6.36
N PHE A 6 5.19 9.14 -5.12
CA PHE A 6 5.77 8.23 -4.14
C PHE A 6 4.84 7.04 -3.94
N PHE A 7 5.35 5.84 -4.30
CA PHE A 7 4.59 4.61 -4.17
C PHE A 7 4.96 3.85 -2.89
N ALA A 8 3.97 3.47 -2.10
CA ALA A 8 4.12 2.64 -0.91
C ALA A 8 3.43 1.29 -1.10
N HIS A 9 4.17 0.20 -0.92
CA HIS A 9 3.74 -1.16 -1.23
C HIS A 9 2.85 -1.80 -0.16
N ALA A 10 2.18 -2.91 -0.50
CA ALA A 10 1.46 -3.75 0.44
C ALA A 10 2.40 -4.58 1.31
N ASN A 11 1.95 -4.97 2.52
CA ASN A 11 2.70 -5.84 3.43
C ASN A 11 3.08 -7.17 2.75
N GLY A 12 4.35 -7.55 2.82
CA GLY A 12 4.89 -8.76 2.18
C GLY A 12 5.19 -8.64 0.67
N PHE A 13 4.99 -7.45 0.06
CA PHE A 13 5.20 -7.22 -1.38
C PHE A 13 6.21 -6.10 -1.60
N PRO A 14 7.51 -6.41 -1.79
CA PRO A 14 8.51 -5.38 -2.09
C PRO A 14 8.10 -4.50 -3.29
N SER A 15 8.47 -3.22 -3.28
CA SER A 15 8.03 -2.26 -4.31
C SER A 15 8.34 -2.70 -5.73
N ALA A 16 9.47 -3.37 -5.96
CA ALA A 16 9.83 -3.87 -7.28
C ALA A 16 8.86 -4.95 -7.83
N SER A 17 8.02 -5.56 -6.98
CA SER A 17 6.93 -6.44 -7.44
C SER A 17 5.86 -5.70 -8.26
N TYR A 18 5.83 -4.36 -8.17
CA TYR A 18 4.94 -3.48 -8.94
C TYR A 18 5.60 -2.91 -10.20
N SER A 19 6.74 -3.47 -10.64
CA SER A 19 7.52 -2.95 -11.77
C SER A 19 6.73 -2.79 -13.07
N LYS A 20 5.73 -3.66 -13.34
CA LYS A 20 4.82 -3.50 -14.47
C LYS A 20 3.99 -2.22 -14.36
N LEU A 21 3.42 -1.96 -13.18
CA LEU A 21 2.67 -0.74 -12.89
C LEU A 21 3.57 0.50 -13.08
N PHE A 22 4.80 0.44 -12.57
CA PHE A 22 5.75 1.55 -12.66
C PHE A 22 6.12 1.86 -14.12
N ARG A 23 6.48 0.84 -14.91
CA ARG A 23 6.80 1.02 -16.34
C ARG A 23 5.67 1.68 -17.15
N LEU A 24 4.42 1.41 -16.78
CA LEU A 24 3.24 2.01 -17.43
C LEU A 24 3.03 3.48 -17.02
N LEU A 25 3.53 3.89 -15.84
CA LEU A 25 3.41 5.26 -15.33
C LEU A 25 4.62 6.15 -15.67
N GLU A 26 5.83 5.57 -15.79
CA GLU A 26 7.09 6.30 -15.99
C GLU A 26 7.15 7.25 -17.20
N PRO A 27 6.44 7.04 -18.31
CA PRO A 27 6.39 8.02 -19.39
C PRO A 27 5.92 9.41 -18.96
N GLU A 28 5.05 9.49 -17.91
CA GLU A 28 4.47 10.75 -17.45
C GLU A 28 4.91 11.15 -16.04
N TYR A 29 5.26 10.17 -15.19
CA TYR A 29 5.57 10.38 -13.79
C TYR A 29 6.94 9.84 -13.41
N ARG A 30 7.63 10.55 -12.51
CA ARG A 30 8.82 10.00 -11.84
C ARG A 30 8.38 9.21 -10.61
N ILE A 31 8.66 7.90 -10.59
CA ILE A 31 8.27 7.01 -9.49
C ILE A 31 9.39 6.95 -8.45
N HIS A 32 9.05 7.27 -7.21
CA HIS A 32 9.87 7.06 -6.02
C HIS A 32 9.19 6.01 -5.14
N CYS A 33 9.97 5.16 -4.50
CA CYS A 33 9.46 4.15 -3.56
C CYS A 33 10.56 3.69 -2.61
N LEU A 34 10.17 3.18 -1.44
CA LEU A 34 11.04 2.34 -0.64
C LEU A 34 10.99 0.91 -1.17
N GLN A 35 12.15 0.24 -1.21
CA GLN A 35 12.19 -1.17 -1.62
C GLN A 35 11.36 -2.04 -0.69
N GLN A 36 11.48 -1.81 0.61
CA GLN A 36 10.71 -2.49 1.65
C GLN A 36 10.46 -1.52 2.81
N HIS A 37 9.22 -1.34 3.21
CA HIS A 37 8.87 -0.70 4.48
C HIS A 37 9.21 -1.62 5.64
N ALA A 38 9.44 -1.04 6.82
CA ALA A 38 9.64 -1.76 8.09
C ALA A 38 10.94 -2.61 8.18
N HIS A 39 11.90 -2.39 7.29
CA HIS A 39 13.20 -3.10 7.31
C HIS A 39 14.38 -2.20 7.65
N ASP A 40 14.15 -0.92 7.86
CA ASP A 40 15.16 0.00 8.38
C ASP A 40 15.16 -0.06 9.92
N PRO A 41 16.28 -0.41 10.57
CA PRO A 41 16.35 -0.53 12.03
C PRO A 41 16.13 0.81 12.77
N ARG A 42 16.23 1.94 12.06
CA ARG A 42 15.89 3.26 12.63
C ARG A 42 14.38 3.42 12.86
N PHE A 43 13.57 2.65 12.14
CA PHE A 43 12.11 2.73 12.17
C PHE A 43 11.51 1.33 12.47
N PRO A 44 11.71 0.79 13.68
CA PRO A 44 11.21 -0.54 14.03
C PRO A 44 9.69 -0.59 14.00
N VAL A 45 9.12 -1.75 13.66
CA VAL A 45 7.67 -1.94 13.68
C VAL A 45 7.14 -1.74 15.09
N GLY A 46 6.30 -0.71 15.25
CA GLY A 46 5.67 -0.35 16.52
C GLY A 46 4.15 -0.29 16.42
N ASP A 47 3.49 -0.10 17.55
CA ASP A 47 2.04 -0.02 17.61
C ASP A 47 1.50 1.16 16.77
N ASN A 48 0.30 1.01 16.21
CA ASN A 48 -0.32 1.98 15.28
C ASN A 48 0.52 2.33 14.03
N TRP A 49 1.61 1.61 13.77
CA TRP A 49 2.55 1.88 12.66
C TRP A 49 3.17 3.29 12.71
N GLU A 50 3.24 3.91 13.88
CA GLU A 50 3.75 5.29 14.01
C GLU A 50 5.16 5.43 13.45
N SER A 51 6.05 4.49 13.80
CA SER A 51 7.42 4.46 13.29
C SER A 51 7.51 4.22 11.77
N LEU A 52 6.59 3.44 11.19
CA LEU A 52 6.52 3.25 9.74
C LEU A 52 6.01 4.50 9.01
N VAL A 53 5.13 5.26 9.66
CA VAL A 53 4.72 6.59 9.17
C VAL A 53 5.89 7.56 9.24
N ASP A 54 6.71 7.51 10.30
CA ASP A 54 7.94 8.31 10.43
C ASP A 54 8.96 7.94 9.32
N GLU A 55 9.15 6.64 9.03
CA GLU A 55 9.96 6.16 7.91
C GLU A 55 9.51 6.80 6.58
N LEU A 56 8.21 6.75 6.31
CA LEU A 56 7.66 7.32 5.09
C LEU A 56 7.85 8.84 5.02
N ILE A 57 7.55 9.57 6.11
CA ILE A 57 7.74 11.03 6.21
C ILE A 57 9.20 11.40 5.99
N HIS A 58 10.14 10.68 6.63
CA HIS A 58 11.57 10.89 6.45
C HIS A 58 11.99 10.84 4.98
N HIS A 59 11.54 9.84 4.23
CA HIS A 59 11.88 9.71 2.81
C HIS A 59 11.17 10.74 1.92
N LEU A 60 9.94 11.12 2.24
CA LEU A 60 9.22 12.18 1.53
C LEU A 60 9.92 13.54 1.69
N GLN A 61 10.38 13.87 2.89
CA GLN A 61 11.10 15.12 3.16
C GLN A 61 12.40 15.23 2.35
N GLN A 62 13.09 14.10 2.12
CA GLN A 62 14.32 14.07 1.30
C GLN A 62 14.09 14.41 -0.17
N LEU A 63 12.86 14.31 -0.69
CA LEU A 63 12.55 14.68 -2.07
C LEU A 63 12.48 16.18 -2.30
N GLY A 64 12.33 16.99 -1.24
CA GLY A 64 12.30 18.44 -1.30
C GLY A 64 11.14 19.06 -2.09
N GLN A 65 10.13 18.26 -2.46
CA GLN A 65 8.95 18.70 -3.20
C GLN A 65 7.72 17.86 -2.85
N PRO A 66 6.50 18.42 -2.90
CA PRO A 66 5.27 17.66 -2.72
C PRO A 66 5.07 16.62 -3.83
N VAL A 67 4.55 15.44 -3.45
CA VAL A 67 4.33 14.31 -4.35
C VAL A 67 2.88 13.89 -4.43
N TRP A 68 2.51 13.11 -5.44
CA TRP A 68 1.33 12.28 -5.41
C TRP A 68 1.63 11.04 -4.57
N GLY A 69 0.96 10.87 -3.44
CA GLY A 69 1.07 9.67 -2.61
C GLY A 69 0.17 8.57 -3.17
N VAL A 70 0.75 7.50 -3.66
CA VAL A 70 0.02 6.31 -4.14
C VAL A 70 0.41 5.12 -3.30
N GLY A 71 -0.54 4.50 -2.62
CA GLY A 71 -0.22 3.37 -1.74
C GLY A 71 -1.21 2.23 -1.85
N HIS A 72 -0.70 1.00 -1.80
CA HIS A 72 -1.50 -0.21 -1.79
C HIS A 72 -1.58 -0.81 -0.39
N SER A 73 -2.81 -1.09 0.08
CA SER A 73 -3.05 -1.76 1.38
C SER A 73 -2.32 -1.04 2.52
N LEU A 74 -1.31 -1.66 3.18
CA LEU A 74 -0.42 -1.03 4.16
C LEU A 74 0.05 0.35 3.69
N GLY A 75 0.63 0.42 2.49
CA GLY A 75 1.22 1.65 1.96
C GLY A 75 0.24 2.81 1.83
N GLY A 76 -1.02 2.54 1.49
CA GLY A 76 -2.04 3.58 1.45
C GLY A 76 -2.43 4.09 2.84
N VAL A 77 -2.47 3.21 3.84
CA VAL A 77 -2.70 3.63 5.24
C VAL A 77 -1.54 4.48 5.74
N LEU A 78 -0.28 4.10 5.42
CA LEU A 78 0.90 4.90 5.77
C LEU A 78 0.83 6.29 5.15
N HIS A 79 0.52 6.41 3.85
CA HIS A 79 0.33 7.69 3.17
C HIS A 79 -0.79 8.53 3.81
N TYR A 80 -1.91 7.90 4.12
CA TYR A 80 -3.04 8.59 4.75
C TYR A 80 -2.67 9.16 6.11
N HIS A 81 -1.99 8.37 6.96
CA HIS A 81 -1.53 8.83 8.27
C HIS A 81 -0.43 9.90 8.16
N ALA A 82 0.50 9.74 7.22
CA ALA A 82 1.55 10.74 6.97
C ALA A 82 0.95 12.07 6.49
N ALA A 83 -0.05 12.05 5.59
CA ALA A 83 -0.70 13.26 5.11
C ALA A 83 -1.55 13.98 6.18
N LEU A 84 -2.09 13.25 7.15
CA LEU A 84 -2.77 13.86 8.31
C LEU A 84 -1.78 14.57 9.26
N ARG A 85 -0.50 14.17 9.26
CA ARG A 85 0.56 14.78 10.07
C ARG A 85 1.30 15.87 9.32
N GLU A 86 1.62 15.63 8.05
CA GLU A 86 2.49 16.48 7.21
C GLU A 86 1.84 16.69 5.83
N PRO A 87 0.67 17.37 5.75
CA PRO A 87 -0.08 17.52 4.50
C PRO A 87 0.69 18.26 3.40
N GLN A 88 1.65 19.14 3.76
CA GLN A 88 2.46 19.88 2.79
C GLN A 88 3.42 19.01 1.97
N LEU A 89 3.66 17.75 2.36
CA LEU A 89 4.44 16.79 1.59
C LEU A 89 3.68 16.21 0.40
N TYR A 90 2.40 16.52 0.27
CA TYR A 90 1.52 15.89 -0.69
C TYR A 90 0.80 16.88 -1.60
N ARG A 91 0.62 16.48 -2.85
CA ARG A 91 -0.31 17.08 -3.83
C ARG A 91 -1.70 16.46 -3.75
N GLY A 92 -1.78 15.19 -3.38
CA GLY A 92 -2.98 14.38 -3.23
C GLY A 92 -2.64 12.92 -2.97
N LEU A 93 -3.66 12.11 -2.66
CA LEU A 93 -3.51 10.72 -2.27
C LEU A 93 -4.38 9.79 -3.11
N VAL A 94 -3.82 8.67 -3.57
CA VAL A 94 -4.60 7.56 -4.11
C VAL A 94 -4.35 6.31 -3.28
N LEU A 95 -5.39 5.87 -2.59
CA LEU A 95 -5.40 4.71 -1.70
C LEU A 95 -5.94 3.49 -2.47
N LEU A 96 -5.05 2.58 -2.86
CA LEU A 96 -5.39 1.36 -3.59
C LEU A 96 -5.74 0.25 -2.59
N ASP A 97 -7.01 -0.03 -2.43
CA ASP A 97 -7.58 -1.01 -1.48
C ASP A 97 -7.03 -0.91 -0.05
N SER A 98 -6.90 0.32 0.42
CA SER A 98 -6.38 0.63 1.76
C SER A 98 -7.51 1.10 2.67
N PRO A 99 -7.77 0.45 3.81
CA PRO A 99 -8.89 0.81 4.66
C PRO A 99 -8.65 2.14 5.37
N MET A 100 -9.66 3.01 5.33
CA MET A 100 -9.75 4.20 6.18
C MET A 100 -10.61 3.84 7.40
N LEU A 101 -9.98 3.46 8.51
CA LEU A 101 -10.69 2.97 9.67
C LEU A 101 -11.52 4.06 10.34
N ASN A 102 -12.77 3.74 10.67
CA ASN A 102 -13.62 4.58 11.51
C ASN A 102 -13.41 4.27 13.01
N GLN A 103 -14.05 5.05 13.89
CA GLN A 103 -13.91 4.89 15.34
C GLN A 103 -14.31 3.49 15.83
N ALA A 104 -15.37 2.89 15.27
CA ALA A 104 -15.82 1.56 15.67
C ALA A 104 -14.81 0.48 15.25
N GLU A 105 -14.24 0.61 14.05
CA GLU A 105 -13.17 -0.28 13.56
C GLU A 105 -11.88 -0.12 14.38
N CYS A 106 -11.50 1.11 14.70
CA CYS A 106 -10.37 1.37 15.61
C CYS A 106 -10.58 0.71 16.97
N LEU A 107 -11.80 0.81 17.55
CA LEU A 107 -12.13 0.14 18.80
C LEU A 107 -12.05 -1.39 18.63
N ALA A 108 -12.58 -1.95 17.55
CA ALA A 108 -12.53 -3.38 17.27
C ALA A 108 -11.08 -3.89 17.16
N VAL A 109 -10.20 -3.16 16.46
CA VAL A 109 -8.76 -3.49 16.36
C VAL A 109 -8.10 -3.41 17.75
N ARG A 110 -8.41 -2.38 18.54
CA ARG A 110 -7.89 -2.23 19.92
C ARG A 110 -8.28 -3.42 20.79
N MET A 111 -9.55 -3.85 20.72
CA MET A 111 -10.04 -5.01 21.45
C MET A 111 -9.39 -6.30 20.96
N ALA A 112 -9.24 -6.47 19.64
CA ALA A 112 -8.56 -7.62 19.07
C ALA A 112 -7.09 -7.74 19.54
N LYS A 113 -6.37 -6.62 19.63
CA LYS A 113 -5.02 -6.59 20.21
C LYS A 113 -5.05 -6.96 21.70
N ARG A 114 -5.96 -6.38 22.47
CA ARG A 114 -6.09 -6.62 23.92
C ARG A 114 -6.31 -8.10 24.24
N PHE A 115 -7.03 -8.81 23.38
CA PHE A 115 -7.36 -10.24 23.55
C PHE A 115 -6.49 -11.18 22.69
N ALA A 116 -5.38 -10.69 22.11
CA ALA A 116 -4.46 -11.47 21.26
C ALA A 116 -5.16 -12.17 20.08
N LEU A 117 -6.19 -11.54 19.48
CA LEU A 117 -6.96 -12.09 18.37
C LEU A 117 -6.42 -11.71 16.99
N MET A 118 -5.38 -10.88 16.91
CA MET A 118 -4.87 -10.36 15.63
C MET A 118 -4.46 -11.48 14.67
N ASP A 119 -3.87 -12.57 15.14
CA ASP A 119 -3.46 -13.70 14.32
C ASP A 119 -4.66 -14.46 13.70
N ARG A 120 -5.86 -14.33 14.29
CA ARG A 120 -7.09 -14.95 13.81
C ARG A 120 -7.83 -14.09 12.79
N ILE A 121 -7.80 -12.77 12.97
CA ILE A 121 -8.57 -11.82 12.14
C ILE A 121 -7.76 -11.20 11.02
N THR A 122 -6.43 -11.36 11.03
CA THR A 122 -5.51 -10.89 9.99
C THR A 122 -4.75 -12.05 9.34
N PRO A 123 -4.04 -11.82 8.24
CA PRO A 123 -3.17 -12.83 7.64
C PRO A 123 -2.00 -13.29 8.51
N ALA A 124 -1.70 -12.64 9.64
CA ALA A 124 -0.57 -12.97 10.52
C ALA A 124 -0.46 -14.47 10.82
N GLY A 125 -1.55 -15.11 11.23
CA GLY A 125 -1.55 -16.54 11.55
C GLY A 125 -1.25 -17.46 10.36
N ARG A 126 -1.48 -16.99 9.12
CA ARG A 126 -1.14 -17.75 7.90
C ARG A 126 0.29 -17.46 7.42
N THR A 127 0.83 -16.31 7.77
CA THR A 127 2.22 -15.93 7.48
C THR A 127 3.18 -16.70 8.36
N LEU A 128 2.78 -17.00 9.61
CA LEU A 128 3.54 -17.88 10.50
C LEU A 128 3.69 -19.27 9.87
N GLY A 129 4.94 -19.72 9.72
CA GLY A 129 5.26 -21.04 9.17
C GLY A 129 5.04 -21.19 7.66
N ARG A 130 4.83 -20.09 6.91
CA ARG A 130 4.86 -20.17 5.44
C ARG A 130 6.24 -20.59 4.97
N ARG A 131 6.28 -21.26 3.82
CA ARG A 131 7.55 -21.65 3.18
C ARG A 131 8.37 -20.41 2.79
N GLU A 132 9.65 -20.40 3.18
CA GLU A 132 10.56 -19.29 2.93
C GLU A 132 11.69 -19.62 1.97
N LEU A 133 12.04 -20.92 1.82
CA LEU A 133 13.17 -21.38 1.02
C LEU A 133 12.70 -22.15 -0.23
N PHE A 134 13.37 -21.87 -1.34
CA PHE A 134 13.12 -22.45 -2.65
C PHE A 134 14.44 -22.82 -3.31
N SER A 135 14.46 -23.92 -4.08
CA SER A 135 15.65 -24.34 -4.81
C SER A 135 16.01 -23.35 -5.93
N ASP A 136 14.99 -22.86 -6.61
CA ASP A 136 15.10 -21.91 -7.72
C ASP A 136 13.83 -21.06 -7.90
N ARG A 137 13.87 -20.08 -8.84
CA ARG A 137 12.73 -19.21 -9.16
C ARG A 137 11.56 -19.96 -9.79
N ARG A 138 11.81 -21.04 -10.52
CA ARG A 138 10.73 -21.84 -11.14
C ARG A 138 9.92 -22.56 -10.08
N GLU A 139 10.57 -23.15 -9.09
CA GLU A 139 9.89 -23.77 -7.95
C GLU A 139 9.06 -22.73 -7.17
N ALA A 140 9.66 -21.58 -6.87
CA ALA A 140 8.95 -20.50 -6.19
C ALA A 140 7.74 -20.00 -6.97
N ARG A 141 7.89 -19.80 -8.30
CA ARG A 141 6.80 -19.39 -9.17
C ARG A 141 5.63 -20.38 -9.13
N ASN A 142 5.92 -21.66 -9.25
CA ASN A 142 4.91 -22.72 -9.19
C ASN A 142 4.21 -22.74 -7.81
N TYR A 143 4.98 -22.57 -6.75
CA TYR A 143 4.44 -22.50 -5.40
C TYR A 143 3.51 -21.31 -5.22
N PHE A 144 3.92 -20.09 -5.61
CA PHE A 144 3.08 -18.89 -5.47
C PHE A 144 1.87 -18.94 -6.38
N ALA A 145 2.01 -19.38 -7.64
CA ALA A 145 0.89 -19.55 -8.57
C ALA A 145 -0.22 -20.47 -8.02
N GLY A 146 0.15 -21.46 -7.21
CA GLY A 146 -0.79 -22.36 -6.53
C GLY A 146 -1.51 -21.75 -5.31
N LYS A 147 -1.13 -20.53 -4.87
CA LYS A 147 -1.77 -19.87 -3.71
C LYS A 147 -2.93 -19.00 -4.14
N SER A 148 -4.00 -19.01 -3.36
CA SER A 148 -5.23 -18.26 -3.65
C SER A 148 -5.00 -16.75 -3.81
N LEU A 149 -4.04 -16.17 -3.09
CA LEU A 149 -3.69 -14.76 -3.15
C LEU A 149 -3.16 -14.35 -4.53
N PHE A 150 -2.43 -15.23 -5.20
CA PHE A 150 -1.78 -14.97 -6.50
C PHE A 150 -2.58 -15.47 -7.69
N ARG A 151 -3.73 -16.10 -7.46
CA ARG A 151 -4.52 -16.81 -8.48
C ARG A 151 -4.89 -15.94 -9.68
N TYR A 152 -5.12 -14.67 -9.45
CA TYR A 152 -5.58 -13.72 -10.47
C TYR A 152 -4.53 -12.70 -10.87
N PHE A 153 -3.28 -12.86 -10.40
CA PHE A 153 -2.21 -11.96 -10.79
C PHE A 153 -1.99 -11.97 -12.30
N ASP A 154 -1.75 -10.78 -12.85
CA ASP A 154 -1.18 -10.66 -14.17
C ASP A 154 0.14 -11.47 -14.22
N PRO A 155 0.39 -12.28 -15.28
CA PRO A 155 1.58 -13.14 -15.35
C PRO A 155 2.90 -12.39 -15.13
N ASP A 156 3.06 -11.20 -15.73
CA ASP A 156 4.28 -10.39 -15.55
C ASP A 156 4.41 -9.86 -14.12
N CYS A 157 3.29 -9.58 -13.43
CA CYS A 157 3.30 -9.18 -12.03
C CYS A 157 3.68 -10.34 -11.10
N LEU A 158 3.25 -11.57 -11.41
CA LEU A 158 3.69 -12.76 -10.68
C LEU A 158 5.19 -13.00 -10.90
N ASP A 159 5.67 -12.87 -12.13
CA ASP A 159 7.08 -13.04 -12.46
C ASP A 159 7.94 -11.94 -11.78
N ALA A 160 7.49 -10.70 -11.78
CA ALA A 160 8.12 -9.61 -11.05
C ALA A 160 8.16 -9.87 -9.52
N TYR A 161 7.06 -10.40 -8.95
CA TYR A 161 7.06 -10.79 -7.54
C TYR A 161 8.12 -11.86 -7.27
N VAL A 162 8.17 -12.93 -8.07
CA VAL A 162 9.15 -14.01 -7.89
C VAL A 162 10.60 -13.51 -8.07
N GLU A 163 10.82 -12.58 -9.01
CA GLU A 163 12.15 -12.00 -9.24
C GLU A 163 12.62 -11.15 -8.06
N HIS A 164 11.75 -10.33 -7.49
CA HIS A 164 12.13 -9.30 -6.53
C HIS A 164 11.82 -9.65 -5.06
N ALA A 165 10.89 -10.56 -4.80
CA ALA A 165 10.56 -11.02 -3.45
C ALA A 165 11.49 -12.15 -2.94
N LEU A 166 12.45 -12.59 -3.75
CA LEU A 166 13.44 -13.59 -3.38
C LEU A 166 14.84 -13.00 -3.41
N MET A 167 15.72 -13.55 -2.56
CA MET A 167 17.13 -13.21 -2.49
C MET A 167 17.98 -14.47 -2.34
N PRO A 168 19.25 -14.49 -2.80
CA PRO A 168 20.14 -15.61 -2.59
C PRO A 168 20.34 -15.96 -1.10
N ALA A 169 20.34 -17.24 -0.80
CA ALA A 169 20.61 -17.79 0.53
C ALA A 169 21.39 -19.12 0.38
N GLY A 170 22.71 -19.03 0.24
CA GLY A 170 23.57 -20.16 -0.11
C GLY A 170 23.20 -20.71 -1.50
N SER A 171 22.91 -22.01 -1.57
CA SER A 171 22.48 -22.70 -2.80
C SER A 171 20.98 -22.56 -3.10
N GLN A 172 20.24 -21.85 -2.25
CA GLN A 172 18.79 -21.67 -2.37
C GLN A 172 18.42 -20.20 -2.52
N LEU A 173 17.12 -19.94 -2.69
CA LEU A 173 16.53 -18.63 -2.62
C LEU A 173 15.66 -18.54 -1.38
N ARG A 174 15.71 -17.38 -0.69
CA ARG A 174 14.89 -17.08 0.48
C ARG A 174 13.94 -15.92 0.16
N VAL A 175 12.78 -15.93 0.79
CA VAL A 175 11.86 -14.77 0.77
C VAL A 175 12.58 -13.55 1.38
N ARG A 176 12.61 -12.44 0.63
CA ARG A 176 13.29 -11.20 1.01
C ARG A 176 12.58 -10.47 2.15
N PHE A 177 11.24 -10.41 2.10
CA PHE A 177 10.45 -9.77 3.14
C PHE A 177 10.41 -10.67 4.37
N ASP A 178 11.00 -10.23 5.47
CA ASP A 178 11.10 -11.02 6.70
C ASP A 178 9.70 -11.38 7.22
N PRO A 179 9.36 -12.66 7.35
CA PRO A 179 8.04 -13.09 7.85
C PRO A 179 7.75 -12.59 9.26
N ALA A 180 8.76 -12.44 10.12
CA ALA A 180 8.57 -11.90 11.47
C ALA A 180 8.16 -10.42 11.42
N VAL A 181 8.76 -9.65 10.52
CA VAL A 181 8.39 -8.24 10.26
C VAL A 181 6.97 -8.18 9.70
N GLU A 182 6.64 -9.04 8.71
CA GLU A 182 5.29 -9.08 8.12
C GLU A 182 4.22 -9.39 9.17
N VAL A 183 4.45 -10.37 10.04
CA VAL A 183 3.57 -10.72 11.15
C VAL A 183 3.44 -9.57 12.15
N SER A 184 4.56 -8.92 12.50
CA SER A 184 4.57 -7.78 13.41
C SER A 184 3.72 -6.63 12.88
N ILE A 185 3.79 -6.31 11.58
CA ILE A 185 2.94 -5.32 10.93
C ILE A 185 1.46 -5.64 11.14
N TYR A 186 1.04 -6.88 10.91
CA TYR A 186 -0.37 -7.27 11.14
C TYR A 186 -0.79 -7.14 12.61
N ARG A 187 0.07 -7.56 13.55
CA ARG A 187 -0.24 -7.53 14.99
C ARG A 187 -0.32 -6.11 15.55
N THR A 188 0.41 -5.19 14.96
CA THR A 188 0.48 -3.78 15.38
C THR A 188 -0.41 -2.84 14.58
N ALA A 189 -1.31 -3.39 13.73
CA ALA A 189 -2.19 -2.61 12.86
C ALA A 189 -2.86 -1.42 13.60
N PRO A 190 -3.09 -0.29 12.92
CA PRO A 190 -3.61 0.91 13.57
C PRO A 190 -4.96 0.68 14.25
N HIS A 191 -5.09 1.21 15.46
CA HIS A 191 -6.34 1.32 16.22
C HIS A 191 -6.61 2.77 16.65
N ALA A 192 -5.86 3.69 16.08
CA ALA A 192 -6.04 5.13 16.18
C ALA A 192 -5.63 5.79 14.85
N VAL A 193 -6.28 6.89 14.51
CA VAL A 193 -5.96 7.71 13.34
C VAL A 193 -5.34 9.01 13.83
N PRO A 194 -4.18 9.44 13.33
CA PRO A 194 -3.58 10.70 13.74
C PRO A 194 -4.42 11.88 13.18
N GLY A 195 -5.01 12.67 14.08
CA GLY A 195 -5.79 13.84 13.69
C GLY A 195 -7.22 13.53 13.24
N ARG A 196 -7.83 14.48 12.54
CA ARG A 196 -9.22 14.39 12.04
C ARG A 196 -9.21 14.31 10.51
N PRO A 197 -9.83 13.29 9.90
CA PRO A 197 -9.87 13.15 8.44
C PRO A 197 -10.37 14.42 7.70
N GLN A 198 -11.34 15.14 8.29
CA GLN A 198 -11.92 16.36 7.72
C GLN A 198 -10.94 17.55 7.65
N GLN A 199 -9.81 17.47 8.35
CA GLN A 199 -8.75 18.50 8.26
C GLN A 199 -7.89 18.35 6.99
N LEU A 200 -7.98 17.17 6.33
CA LEU A 200 -7.27 16.93 5.07
C LEU A 200 -7.92 17.71 3.93
N LYS A 201 -7.24 18.72 3.43
CA LYS A 201 -7.69 19.58 2.32
C LYS A 201 -7.18 19.13 0.95
N LEU A 202 -6.42 18.03 0.92
CA LEU A 202 -5.88 17.45 -0.30
C LEU A 202 -6.91 16.58 -1.02
N PRO A 203 -6.85 16.50 -2.36
CA PRO A 203 -7.61 15.51 -3.09
C PRO A 203 -7.21 14.10 -2.65
N LEU A 204 -8.20 13.28 -2.34
CA LEU A 204 -8.01 11.89 -1.91
C LEU A 204 -8.96 10.97 -2.66
N ALA A 205 -8.43 9.95 -3.32
CA ALA A 205 -9.22 8.87 -3.90
C ALA A 205 -8.98 7.55 -3.15
N LEU A 206 -10.06 6.87 -2.80
CA LEU A 206 -10.04 5.49 -2.36
C LEU A 206 -10.54 4.61 -3.51
N VAL A 207 -9.66 3.80 -4.07
CA VAL A 207 -9.98 2.83 -5.11
C VAL A 207 -10.12 1.46 -4.48
N ARG A 208 -11.30 0.86 -4.57
CA ARG A 208 -11.59 -0.46 -4.01
C ARG A 208 -11.60 -1.52 -5.11
N GLY A 209 -10.98 -2.68 -4.87
CA GLY A 209 -11.21 -3.87 -5.70
C GLY A 209 -12.66 -4.36 -5.54
N ARG A 210 -13.37 -4.61 -6.66
CA ARG A 210 -14.80 -5.00 -6.65
C ARG A 210 -15.08 -6.19 -5.73
N HIS A 211 -14.16 -7.15 -5.68
CA HIS A 211 -14.25 -8.37 -4.87
C HIS A 211 -13.42 -8.30 -3.58
N SER A 212 -12.89 -7.12 -3.23
CA SER A 212 -12.12 -6.95 -2.00
C SER A 212 -12.98 -7.20 -0.75
N ARG A 213 -12.32 -7.82 0.24
CA ARG A 213 -12.83 -7.99 1.61
C ARG A 213 -12.07 -7.15 2.63
N VAL A 214 -11.09 -6.35 2.18
CA VAL A 214 -10.30 -5.45 3.03
C VAL A 214 -10.96 -4.08 3.10
N VAL A 215 -11.22 -3.47 1.94
CA VAL A 215 -12.03 -2.26 1.86
C VAL A 215 -13.48 -2.65 1.61
N LEU A 216 -14.37 -2.29 2.51
CA LEU A 216 -15.79 -2.61 2.42
C LEU A 216 -16.56 -1.43 1.80
N PRO A 217 -17.73 -1.67 1.16
CA PRO A 217 -18.48 -0.61 0.47
C PRO A 217 -18.85 0.59 1.34
N TYR A 218 -19.02 0.40 2.64
CA TYR A 218 -19.36 1.50 3.55
C TYR A 218 -18.21 2.50 3.76
N HIS A 219 -16.95 2.15 3.48
CA HIS A 219 -15.82 3.10 3.51
C HIS A 219 -16.02 4.25 2.51
N ALA A 220 -16.80 4.04 1.45
CA ALA A 220 -17.21 5.12 0.55
C ALA A 220 -17.84 6.32 1.28
N ARG A 221 -18.58 6.06 2.39
CA ARG A 221 -19.21 7.13 3.19
C ARG A 221 -18.18 7.99 3.92
N GLN A 222 -17.05 7.40 4.32
CA GLN A 222 -15.97 8.14 4.98
C GLN A 222 -15.28 9.06 4.00
N VAL A 223 -14.92 8.53 2.82
CA VAL A 223 -14.27 9.31 1.76
C VAL A 223 -15.18 10.46 1.28
N LYS A 224 -16.47 10.18 1.06
CA LYS A 224 -17.44 11.20 0.63
C LYS A 224 -17.70 12.34 1.66
N ARG A 225 -17.21 12.20 2.89
CA ARG A 225 -17.25 13.26 3.92
C ARG A 225 -16.03 14.19 3.84
N LEU A 226 -15.02 13.83 3.06
CA LEU A 226 -13.88 14.69 2.78
C LEU A 226 -14.27 15.70 1.69
N GLU A 227 -13.76 16.91 1.79
CA GLU A 227 -14.07 17.99 0.86
C GLU A 227 -13.72 17.64 -0.59
N GLN A 228 -12.57 16.97 -0.78
CA GLN A 228 -12.09 16.52 -2.09
C GLN A 228 -11.92 14.99 -2.12
N GLY A 229 -12.89 14.28 -1.54
CA GLY A 229 -12.87 12.82 -1.44
C GLY A 229 -13.57 12.13 -2.62
N GLU A 230 -12.88 11.22 -3.30
CA GLU A 230 -13.42 10.40 -4.39
C GLU A 230 -13.38 8.91 -4.04
N TYR A 231 -14.45 8.19 -4.36
CA TYR A 231 -14.50 6.74 -4.20
C TYR A 231 -14.74 6.05 -5.52
N LEU A 232 -13.80 5.18 -5.91
CA LEU A 232 -13.85 4.43 -7.15
C LEU A 232 -13.79 2.92 -6.89
N THR A 233 -14.15 2.14 -7.90
CA THR A 233 -13.99 0.69 -7.90
C THR A 233 -13.19 0.24 -9.12
N SER A 234 -12.26 -0.68 -8.90
CA SER A 234 -11.53 -1.38 -9.95
C SER A 234 -12.04 -2.82 -10.10
N ALA A 235 -11.78 -3.45 -11.22
CA ALA A 235 -11.90 -4.91 -11.34
C ALA A 235 -10.95 -5.59 -10.34
N GLY A 236 -11.17 -6.86 -10.05
CA GLY A 236 -10.31 -7.68 -9.19
C GLY A 236 -10.62 -7.63 -7.70
N GLY A 237 -9.74 -8.23 -6.91
CA GLY A 237 -9.80 -8.36 -5.46
C GLY A 237 -8.95 -7.32 -4.73
N HIS A 238 -8.47 -7.71 -3.55
CA HIS A 238 -7.55 -6.87 -2.76
C HIS A 238 -6.27 -6.54 -3.52
N MET A 239 -5.78 -7.50 -4.31
CA MET A 239 -4.52 -7.36 -5.05
C MET A 239 -4.71 -6.78 -6.46
N PHE A 240 -5.82 -6.07 -6.73
CA PHE A 240 -6.15 -5.57 -8.06
C PHE A 240 -5.02 -4.79 -8.76
N PRO A 241 -4.10 -4.06 -8.08
CA PRO A 241 -2.99 -3.41 -8.76
C PRO A 241 -2.02 -4.40 -9.42
N LEU A 242 -1.99 -5.65 -8.96
CA LEU A 242 -1.18 -6.74 -9.51
C LEU A 242 -2.01 -7.74 -10.33
N GLU A 243 -3.34 -7.71 -10.18
CA GLU A 243 -4.28 -8.51 -10.98
C GLU A 243 -4.61 -7.78 -12.30
N HIS A 244 -4.78 -6.46 -12.27
CA HIS A 244 -5.19 -5.59 -13.37
C HIS A 244 -4.33 -4.32 -13.44
N PRO A 245 -3.02 -4.42 -13.69
CA PRO A 245 -2.11 -3.27 -13.64
C PRO A 245 -2.47 -2.19 -14.66
N GLN A 246 -2.90 -2.55 -15.88
CA GLN A 246 -3.30 -1.60 -16.91
C GLN A 246 -4.51 -0.76 -16.47
N ALA A 247 -5.58 -1.40 -16.00
CA ALA A 247 -6.77 -0.70 -15.50
C ALA A 247 -6.45 0.18 -14.27
N THR A 248 -5.51 -0.26 -13.44
CA THR A 248 -5.02 0.54 -12.31
C THR A 248 -4.33 1.82 -12.78
N VAL A 249 -3.47 1.71 -13.80
CA VAL A 249 -2.78 2.88 -14.41
C VAL A 249 -3.79 3.85 -15.02
N GLU A 250 -4.79 3.37 -15.75
CA GLU A 250 -5.84 4.21 -16.33
C GLU A 250 -6.59 5.02 -15.25
N ILE A 251 -6.90 4.41 -14.11
CA ILE A 251 -7.50 5.09 -12.96
C ILE A 251 -6.54 6.16 -12.41
N LEU A 252 -5.25 5.81 -12.22
CA LEU A 252 -4.24 6.74 -11.71
C LEU A 252 -4.06 7.94 -12.65
N HIS A 253 -3.89 7.71 -13.95
CA HIS A 253 -3.79 8.78 -14.95
C HIS A 253 -5.01 9.71 -14.90
N SER A 254 -6.22 9.15 -14.93
CA SER A 254 -7.45 9.95 -14.89
C SER A 254 -7.53 10.83 -13.65
N LEU A 255 -7.16 10.31 -12.47
CA LEU A 255 -7.19 11.07 -11.21
C LEU A 255 -6.11 12.16 -11.20
N LEU A 256 -4.85 11.80 -11.44
CA LEU A 256 -3.71 12.68 -11.27
C LEU A 256 -3.70 13.81 -12.31
N GLN A 257 -4.08 13.55 -13.55
CA GLN A 257 -4.22 14.58 -14.58
C GLN A 257 -5.33 15.58 -14.22
N ARG A 258 -6.51 15.09 -13.82
CA ARG A 258 -7.64 15.95 -13.43
C ARG A 258 -7.30 16.84 -12.23
N TRP A 259 -6.63 16.30 -11.22
CA TRP A 259 -6.21 17.07 -10.05
C TRP A 259 -5.08 18.05 -10.38
N GLY A 260 -4.13 17.65 -11.24
CA GLY A 260 -3.07 18.56 -11.71
C GLY A 260 -3.59 19.76 -12.49
N MET A 261 -4.61 19.57 -13.32
CA MET A 261 -5.26 20.68 -14.06
C MET A 261 -5.99 21.65 -13.11
N ARG A 262 -6.71 21.15 -12.09
CA ARG A 262 -7.39 22.00 -11.10
C ARG A 262 -6.39 22.87 -10.33
N ALA A 263 -5.32 22.26 -9.82
CA ALA A 263 -4.29 23.00 -9.09
C ALA A 263 -3.61 24.10 -9.93
N SER A 264 -3.49 23.90 -11.24
CA SER A 264 -2.94 24.91 -12.16
C SER A 264 -3.91 26.10 -12.38
N GLN A 265 -5.22 25.87 -12.36
CA GLN A 265 -6.25 26.90 -12.51
C GLN A 265 -6.43 27.74 -11.24
N GLU A 266 -6.23 27.16 -10.05
CA GLU A 266 -6.32 27.87 -8.76
C GLU A 266 -5.12 28.80 -8.49
N ASN A 267 -3.99 28.57 -9.18
CA ASN A 267 -2.75 29.34 -9.05
C ASN A 267 -2.57 30.39 -10.19
N SER A 268 -3.52 30.50 -11.12
CA SER A 268 -3.55 31.48 -12.22
C SER A 268 -4.51 32.61 -11.93
#